data_d9795669c1d634b2939c49c52ce0348d
#
_entry.id   d9795669c1d634b2939c49c52ce0348d
#
_cell.length_a   1.000
_cell.length_b   1.000
_cell.length_c   1.000
_cell.angle_alpha   90.00
_cell.angle_beta   90.00
_cell.angle_gamma   90.00
#
_symmetry.space_group_name_H-M   'P 1'
#
loop_
_entity.id
_entity.type
_entity.pdbx_description
1 polymer ?
#
loop_
_entity_poly.entity_id
_entity_poly.type
_entity_poly.pdbx_seq_one_letter_code
_entity_poly.pdbx_strand_id
1 'polypeptide(L)'
;MVQTYIMSGIKSDFTTKYSPPISLDDSKQHEAALLSIDLFNSIPNITNLNNVLRYSKDDGNSWVNIELDTGSYELSAISNEIQRLMANNGDYDQNADNPYYITITANLSELKSIVHISNENYKIDFSVPNSIGSVLGFTNEIIGKGYNESPNIVNIIQVRS
;
A
#
# COMPACT_ATOMS: atom_id res chain seq x y z
N MET A 1 -40.48 9.21 12.76
CA MET A 1 -39.31 10.11 12.98
C MET A 1 -38.07 9.26 12.83
N VAL A 2 -37.10 9.71 12.06
CA VAL A 2 -35.80 9.02 11.92
C VAL A 2 -34.79 9.74 12.82
N GLN A 3 -34.04 8.99 13.60
CA GLN A 3 -32.97 9.50 14.44
C GLN A 3 -31.66 8.78 14.04
N THR A 4 -30.57 9.51 13.96
CA THR A 4 -29.25 8.96 13.65
C THR A 4 -28.39 9.01 14.91
N TYR A 5 -27.74 7.91 15.22
CA TYR A 5 -26.84 7.79 16.35
C TYR A 5 -25.45 7.41 15.84
N ILE A 6 -24.43 8.06 16.40
CA ILE A 6 -23.03 7.76 16.10
C ILE A 6 -22.47 6.92 17.24
N MET A 7 -21.86 5.79 16.89
CA MET A 7 -21.13 4.92 17.81
C MET A 7 -19.67 4.90 17.41
N SER A 8 -18.78 5.02 18.37
CA SER A 8 -17.33 4.94 18.13
C SER A 8 -16.67 4.01 19.14
N GLY A 9 -15.62 3.33 18.72
CA GLY A 9 -14.84 2.42 19.56
C GLY A 9 -13.48 2.14 18.95
N ILE A 10 -12.54 1.68 19.76
CA ILE A 10 -11.16 1.35 19.38
C ILE A 10 -10.91 -0.16 19.25
N LYS A 11 -11.95 -0.96 19.42
CA LYS A 11 -11.92 -2.43 19.34
C LYS A 11 -12.98 -2.90 18.36
N SER A 12 -12.84 -4.12 17.86
CA SER A 12 -13.84 -4.77 17.00
C SER A 12 -15.17 -5.03 17.68
N ASP A 13 -15.18 -5.07 19.01
CA ASP A 13 -16.36 -5.22 19.85
C ASP A 13 -16.38 -4.11 20.91
N PHE A 14 -17.43 -3.30 20.89
CA PHE A 14 -17.60 -2.18 21.82
C PHE A 14 -19.08 -1.89 22.10
N THR A 15 -19.34 -1.33 23.26
CA THR A 15 -20.67 -0.91 23.69
C THR A 15 -20.67 0.59 23.95
N THR A 16 -21.69 1.29 23.44
CA THR A 16 -21.91 2.72 23.71
C THR A 16 -23.16 2.91 24.57
N LYS A 17 -23.05 3.78 25.57
CA LYS A 17 -24.19 4.23 26.38
C LYS A 17 -24.56 5.66 26.00
N TYR A 18 -25.82 5.90 25.75
CA TYR A 18 -26.35 7.24 25.46
C TYR A 18 -26.88 7.91 26.74
N SER A 19 -26.62 9.19 26.88
CA SER A 19 -27.18 10.02 27.95
C SER A 19 -27.67 11.34 27.32
N PRO A 20 -28.98 11.61 27.34
CA PRO A 20 -30.05 10.77 27.92
C PRO A 20 -30.27 9.45 27.16
N PRO A 21 -30.86 8.45 27.77
CA PRO A 21 -31.20 7.18 27.12
C PRO A 21 -32.12 7.39 25.90
N ILE A 22 -31.99 6.52 24.91
CA ILE A 22 -32.92 6.48 23.78
C ILE A 22 -34.28 5.99 24.29
N SER A 23 -35.29 6.83 24.16
CA SER A 23 -36.68 6.44 24.53
C SER A 23 -37.40 5.92 23.30
N LEU A 24 -37.86 4.68 23.37
CA LEU A 24 -38.69 4.03 22.36
C LEU A 24 -40.14 4.00 22.85
N ASP A 25 -41.07 4.20 21.95
CA ASP A 25 -42.51 4.11 22.22
C ASP A 25 -42.94 2.66 22.05
N ASP A 26 -43.23 1.98 23.15
CA ASP A 26 -43.58 0.55 23.16
C ASP A 26 -44.86 0.22 22.34
N SER A 27 -45.66 1.22 22.00
CA SER A 27 -46.83 1.07 21.14
C SER A 27 -46.50 1.03 19.62
N LYS A 28 -45.26 1.26 19.25
CA LYS A 28 -44.81 1.35 17.85
C LYS A 28 -43.74 0.30 17.51
N GLN A 29 -43.74 -0.11 16.26
CA GLN A 29 -42.68 -0.93 15.74
C GLN A 29 -41.44 -0.07 15.48
N HIS A 30 -40.29 -0.54 15.91
CA HIS A 30 -39.00 0.11 15.73
C HIS A 30 -38.07 -0.76 14.90
N GLU A 31 -37.32 -0.13 14.02
CA GLU A 31 -36.29 -0.76 13.19
C GLU A 31 -34.98 -0.01 13.35
N ALA A 32 -33.87 -0.73 13.31
CA ALA A 32 -32.52 -0.16 13.30
C ALA A 32 -31.79 -0.64 12.07
N ALA A 33 -31.07 0.26 11.43
CA ALA A 33 -30.23 -0.04 10.28
C ALA A 33 -28.87 0.64 10.41
N LEU A 34 -27.84 -0.03 9.93
CA LEU A 34 -26.51 0.56 9.76
C LEU A 34 -26.54 1.46 8.52
N LEU A 35 -26.27 2.76 8.70
CA LEU A 35 -26.25 3.74 7.62
C LEU A 35 -24.84 3.87 7.00
N SER A 36 -23.82 3.90 7.84
CA SER A 36 -22.42 3.96 7.41
C SER A 36 -21.52 3.35 8.48
N ILE A 37 -20.36 2.90 8.07
CA ILE A 37 -19.29 2.45 8.95
C ILE A 37 -17.98 3.01 8.46
N ASP A 38 -17.25 3.71 9.33
CA ASP A 38 -15.91 4.20 9.08
C ASP A 38 -14.93 3.35 9.90
N LEU A 39 -14.03 2.66 9.22
CA LEU A 39 -13.03 1.80 9.84
C LEU A 39 -11.63 2.25 9.46
N PHE A 40 -10.70 2.16 10.40
CA PHE A 40 -9.29 2.24 10.05
C PHE A 40 -8.91 1.02 9.21
N ASN A 41 -8.28 1.25 8.06
CA ASN A 41 -7.73 0.17 7.26
C ASN A 41 -6.47 -0.38 7.95
N SER A 42 -6.66 -1.37 8.81
CA SER A 42 -5.59 -2.07 9.51
C SER A 42 -5.23 -3.42 8.89
N ILE A 43 -5.84 -3.75 7.75
CA ILE A 43 -5.54 -5.00 7.04
C ILE A 43 -4.21 -4.81 6.31
N PRO A 44 -3.16 -5.59 6.61
CA PRO A 44 -1.91 -5.50 5.89
C PRO A 44 -2.09 -5.78 4.40
N ASN A 45 -1.58 -4.91 3.54
CA ASN A 45 -1.46 -5.16 2.12
C ASN A 45 -0.09 -5.74 1.75
N ILE A 46 0.92 -5.54 2.61
CA ILE A 46 2.21 -6.22 2.55
C ILE A 46 2.25 -7.29 3.64
N THR A 47 2.53 -8.51 3.23
CA THR A 47 2.64 -9.70 4.09
C THR A 47 3.87 -10.51 3.65
N ASN A 48 4.25 -11.53 4.39
CA ASN A 48 5.34 -12.45 4.02
C ASN A 48 5.09 -13.24 2.71
N LEU A 49 3.92 -13.09 2.08
CA LEU A 49 3.59 -13.71 0.81
C LEU A 49 3.79 -12.78 -0.40
N ASN A 50 4.07 -11.49 -0.16
CA ASN A 50 4.17 -10.47 -1.22
C ASN A 50 5.09 -9.29 -0.85
N ASN A 51 6.14 -9.52 -0.05
CA ASN A 51 7.01 -8.47 0.49
C ASN A 51 8.41 -8.42 -0.12
N VAL A 52 8.71 -9.25 -1.11
CA VAL A 52 10.05 -9.32 -1.71
C VAL A 52 10.14 -8.39 -2.91
N LEU A 53 11.13 -7.50 -2.90
CA LEU A 53 11.62 -6.84 -4.12
C LEU A 53 12.98 -7.41 -4.49
N ARG A 54 13.11 -7.94 -5.70
CA ARG A 54 14.38 -8.39 -6.26
C ARG A 54 14.87 -7.39 -7.30
N TYR A 55 16.09 -6.89 -7.13
CA TYR A 55 16.70 -5.96 -8.07
C TYR A 55 18.13 -6.36 -8.43
N SER A 56 18.59 -5.90 -9.57
CA SER A 56 19.96 -5.99 -10.02
C SER A 56 20.53 -4.59 -10.20
N LYS A 57 21.85 -4.45 -10.02
CA LYS A 57 22.62 -3.22 -10.28
C LYS A 57 23.72 -3.40 -11.33
N ASP A 58 23.72 -4.54 -12.00
CA ASP A 58 24.73 -4.97 -12.99
C ASP A 58 24.09 -5.62 -14.22
N ASP A 59 23.00 -5.05 -14.67
CA ASP A 59 22.25 -5.46 -15.88
C ASP A 59 21.69 -6.90 -15.80
N GLY A 60 21.45 -7.42 -14.59
CA GLY A 60 20.90 -8.75 -14.38
C GLY A 60 21.93 -9.86 -14.16
N ASN A 61 23.22 -9.53 -14.07
CA ASN A 61 24.25 -10.52 -13.80
C ASN A 61 24.24 -11.02 -12.35
N SER A 62 23.90 -10.13 -11.42
CA SER A 62 23.65 -10.49 -10.02
C SER A 62 22.34 -9.87 -9.51
N TRP A 63 21.77 -10.49 -8.49
CA TRP A 63 20.48 -10.10 -7.95
C TRP A 63 20.52 -9.97 -6.42
N VAL A 64 19.87 -8.93 -5.94
CA VAL A 64 19.70 -8.64 -4.50
C VAL A 64 18.21 -8.70 -4.17
N ASN A 65 17.88 -9.39 -3.08
CA ASN A 65 16.53 -9.39 -2.53
C ASN A 65 16.48 -8.45 -1.32
N ILE A 66 15.46 -7.62 -1.26
CA ILE A 66 15.08 -6.87 -0.07
C ILE A 66 13.66 -7.27 0.32
N GLU A 67 13.38 -7.27 1.62
CA GLU A 67 12.09 -7.67 2.17
C GLU A 67 11.51 -6.50 2.97
N LEU A 68 10.28 -6.12 2.66
CA LEU A 68 9.54 -5.13 3.40
C LEU A 68 8.88 -5.79 4.62
N ASP A 69 8.77 -5.05 5.71
CA ASP A 69 8.02 -5.50 6.88
C ASP A 69 6.52 -5.63 6.57
N THR A 70 5.85 -6.57 7.24
CA THR A 70 4.40 -6.72 7.13
C THR A 70 3.69 -5.47 7.65
N GLY A 71 2.76 -4.93 6.85
CA GLY A 71 2.05 -3.71 7.22
C GLY A 71 1.04 -3.24 6.20
N SER A 72 0.34 -2.17 6.56
CA SER A 72 -0.52 -1.41 5.66
C SER A 72 0.25 -0.22 5.12
N TYR A 73 0.57 -0.25 3.84
CA TYR A 73 1.36 0.76 3.17
C TYR A 73 0.55 1.49 2.10
N GLU A 74 0.75 2.78 2.01
CA GLU A 74 0.46 3.54 0.79
C GLU A 74 1.59 3.37 -0.22
N LEU A 75 1.33 3.70 -1.47
CA LEU A 75 2.32 3.53 -2.54
C LEU A 75 3.60 4.36 -2.28
N SER A 76 3.44 5.57 -1.77
CA SER A 76 4.55 6.44 -1.34
C SER A 76 5.36 5.82 -0.20
N ALA A 77 4.70 5.19 0.75
CA ALA A 77 5.36 4.51 1.87
C ALA A 77 6.13 3.28 1.40
N ILE A 78 5.60 2.52 0.43
CA ILE A 78 6.31 1.41 -0.22
C ILE A 78 7.58 1.94 -0.90
N SER A 79 7.46 3.03 -1.67
CA SER A 79 8.61 3.65 -2.34
C SER A 79 9.70 4.06 -1.34
N ASN A 80 9.32 4.73 -0.26
CA ASN A 80 10.25 5.19 0.77
C ASN A 80 10.93 4.02 1.48
N GLU A 81 10.20 2.95 1.77
CA GLU A 81 10.75 1.76 2.42
C GLU A 81 11.75 1.02 1.53
N ILE A 82 11.43 0.85 0.25
CA ILE A 82 12.36 0.29 -0.74
C ILE A 82 13.64 1.14 -0.81
N GLN A 83 13.51 2.45 -0.89
CA GLN A 83 14.64 3.38 -0.94
C GLN A 83 15.50 3.27 0.32
N ARG A 84 14.87 3.19 1.50
CA ARG A 84 15.58 3.00 2.77
C ARG A 84 16.35 1.66 2.80
N LEU A 85 15.75 0.57 2.36
CA LEU A 85 16.38 -0.74 2.31
C LEU A 85 17.54 -0.79 1.31
N MET A 86 17.37 -0.18 0.13
CA MET A 86 18.44 -0.04 -0.86
C MET A 86 19.60 0.80 -0.34
N ALA A 87 19.30 1.93 0.33
CA ALA A 87 20.33 2.78 0.94
C ALA A 87 21.13 2.05 2.03
N ASN A 88 20.48 1.20 2.83
CA ASN A 88 21.17 0.35 3.81
C ASN A 88 22.14 -0.65 3.15
N ASN A 89 21.88 -1.04 1.90
CA ASN A 89 22.77 -1.87 1.10
C ASN A 89 23.85 -1.06 0.35
N GLY A 90 23.89 0.27 0.55
CA GLY A 90 24.81 1.17 -0.14
C GLY A 90 24.41 1.48 -1.61
N ASP A 91 23.19 1.14 -2.00
CA ASP A 91 22.70 1.30 -3.37
C ASP A 91 21.93 2.62 -3.54
N TYR A 92 22.66 3.73 -3.41
CA TYR A 92 22.18 5.09 -3.64
C TYR A 92 23.33 6.01 -4.07
N ASP A 93 23.02 7.12 -4.72
CA ASP A 93 24.00 8.11 -5.16
C ASP A 93 23.92 9.38 -4.32
N GLN A 94 24.89 9.57 -3.41
CA GLN A 94 24.95 10.72 -2.51
C GLN A 94 25.14 12.07 -3.22
N ASN A 95 25.61 12.05 -4.48
CA ASN A 95 25.95 13.26 -5.24
C ASN A 95 24.86 13.67 -6.23
N ALA A 96 23.81 12.86 -6.39
CA ALA A 96 22.69 13.17 -7.27
C ALA A 96 21.58 13.97 -6.57
N ASP A 97 20.89 14.84 -7.30
CA ASP A 97 19.71 15.55 -6.81
C ASP A 97 18.62 14.59 -6.35
N ASN A 98 18.48 13.46 -7.02
CA ASN A 98 17.69 12.32 -6.57
C ASN A 98 18.64 11.15 -6.27
N PRO A 99 18.90 10.84 -4.99
CA PRO A 99 19.89 9.82 -4.63
C PRO A 99 19.42 8.39 -4.90
N TYR A 100 18.15 8.18 -5.23
CA TYR A 100 17.57 6.85 -5.35
C TYR A 100 17.41 6.42 -6.81
N TYR A 101 17.88 5.22 -7.12
CA TYR A 101 17.78 4.64 -8.46
C TYR A 101 16.39 4.11 -8.80
N ILE A 102 15.58 3.81 -7.78
CA ILE A 102 14.22 3.30 -7.93
C ILE A 102 13.26 4.21 -7.18
N THR A 103 12.22 4.68 -7.87
CA THR A 103 11.14 5.49 -7.30
C THR A 103 9.80 4.94 -7.77
N ILE A 104 8.84 4.83 -6.86
CA ILE A 104 7.49 4.36 -7.17
C ILE A 104 6.50 5.50 -6.94
N THR A 105 5.67 5.77 -7.94
CA THR A 105 4.65 6.81 -7.91
C THR A 105 3.30 6.27 -8.40
N ALA A 106 2.22 7.02 -8.15
CA ALA A 106 0.88 6.65 -8.60
C ALA A 106 0.47 7.42 -9.85
N ASN A 107 -0.07 6.71 -10.83
CA ASN A 107 -0.93 7.29 -11.86
C ASN A 107 -2.38 7.25 -11.34
N LEU A 108 -2.83 8.37 -10.76
CA LEU A 108 -4.15 8.45 -10.12
C LEU A 108 -5.31 8.40 -11.11
N SER A 109 -5.08 8.76 -12.36
CA SER A 109 -6.13 8.74 -13.39
C SER A 109 -6.47 7.33 -13.84
N GLU A 110 -5.49 6.42 -13.80
CA GLU A 110 -5.65 5.03 -14.22
C GLU A 110 -5.59 4.04 -13.06
N LEU A 111 -5.38 4.52 -11.84
CA LEU A 111 -5.20 3.72 -10.63
C LEU A 111 -4.07 2.70 -10.75
N LYS A 112 -2.99 3.09 -11.41
CA LYS A 112 -1.80 2.27 -11.64
C LYS A 112 -0.60 2.77 -10.87
N SER A 113 0.40 1.93 -10.68
CA SER A 113 1.72 2.35 -10.22
C SER A 113 2.65 2.62 -11.39
N ILE A 114 3.60 3.52 -11.17
CA ILE A 114 4.71 3.79 -12.08
C ILE A 114 6.00 3.54 -11.31
N VAL A 115 6.80 2.62 -11.79
CA VAL A 115 8.15 2.36 -11.29
C VAL A 115 9.15 3.05 -12.20
N HIS A 116 9.80 4.09 -11.69
CA HIS A 116 10.88 4.78 -12.41
C HIS A 116 12.23 4.23 -11.97
N ILE A 117 13.02 3.75 -12.94
CA ILE A 117 14.40 3.30 -12.76
C ILE A 117 15.31 4.28 -13.51
N SER A 118 16.13 5.01 -12.76
CA SER A 118 16.96 6.10 -13.33
C SER A 118 18.26 5.61 -13.98
N ASN A 119 18.81 4.48 -13.55
CA ASN A 119 20.10 3.96 -14.00
C ASN A 119 19.93 2.76 -14.94
N GLU A 120 20.69 2.73 -16.03
CA GLU A 120 20.61 1.69 -17.08
C GLU A 120 21.02 0.29 -16.62
N ASN A 121 21.87 0.19 -15.59
CA ASN A 121 22.32 -1.09 -15.05
C ASN A 121 21.33 -1.69 -14.05
N TYR A 122 20.30 -0.91 -13.64
CA TYR A 122 19.32 -1.38 -12.68
C TYR A 122 18.15 -2.07 -13.38
N LYS A 123 17.75 -3.20 -12.81
CA LYS A 123 16.56 -3.98 -13.21
C LYS A 123 15.81 -4.44 -11.98
N ILE A 124 14.50 -4.63 -12.13
CA ILE A 124 13.64 -5.27 -11.11
C ILE A 124 13.06 -6.52 -11.72
N ASP A 125 13.08 -7.61 -10.96
CA ASP A 125 12.49 -8.89 -11.33
C ASP A 125 11.29 -9.20 -10.42
N PHE A 126 10.09 -9.13 -10.98
CA PHE A 126 8.84 -9.45 -10.30
C PHE A 126 8.44 -10.93 -10.41
N SER A 127 9.24 -11.79 -11.09
CA SER A 127 8.93 -13.21 -11.28
C SER A 127 9.30 -14.10 -10.09
N VAL A 128 9.90 -13.53 -9.04
CA VAL A 128 10.33 -14.28 -7.86
C VAL A 128 9.16 -14.64 -6.94
N PRO A 129 9.28 -15.70 -6.15
CA PRO A 129 8.30 -16.02 -5.10
C PRO A 129 8.13 -14.85 -4.11
N ASN A 130 6.92 -14.65 -3.64
CA ASN A 130 6.55 -13.59 -2.70
C ASN A 130 6.88 -12.17 -3.19
N SER A 131 6.93 -11.97 -4.52
CA SER A 131 7.21 -10.68 -5.12
C SER A 131 6.16 -9.64 -4.76
N ILE A 132 6.63 -8.41 -4.47
CA ILE A 132 5.78 -7.23 -4.30
C ILE A 132 5.08 -6.81 -5.60
N GLY A 133 5.45 -7.39 -6.75
CA GLY A 133 4.89 -7.06 -8.06
C GLY A 133 3.37 -7.06 -8.07
N SER A 134 2.73 -8.07 -7.47
CA SER A 134 1.26 -8.15 -7.40
C SER A 134 0.61 -6.99 -6.66
N VAL A 135 1.26 -6.43 -5.63
CA VAL A 135 0.78 -5.26 -4.90
C VAL A 135 0.93 -3.99 -5.74
N LEU A 136 1.98 -3.92 -6.53
CA LEU A 136 2.27 -2.81 -7.44
C LEU A 136 1.57 -2.92 -8.80
N GLY A 137 0.77 -3.99 -9.03
CA GLY A 137 0.04 -4.21 -10.28
C GLY A 137 0.88 -4.79 -11.41
N PHE A 138 2.12 -5.22 -11.15
CA PHE A 138 2.99 -5.91 -12.11
C PHE A 138 2.73 -7.41 -12.12
N THR A 139 3.00 -8.01 -13.27
CA THR A 139 3.00 -9.47 -13.46
C THR A 139 4.43 -10.04 -13.28
N ASN A 140 4.61 -11.32 -13.59
CA ASN A 140 5.91 -11.98 -13.53
C ASN A 140 6.81 -11.51 -14.70
N GLU A 141 7.44 -10.37 -14.54
CA GLU A 141 8.23 -9.70 -15.58
C GLU A 141 9.48 -9.05 -14.99
N ILE A 142 10.45 -8.79 -15.87
CA ILE A 142 11.64 -8.01 -15.55
C ILE A 142 11.50 -6.64 -16.21
N ILE A 143 11.62 -5.57 -15.43
CA ILE A 143 11.62 -4.20 -15.92
C ILE A 143 12.99 -3.56 -15.76
N GLY A 144 13.30 -2.59 -16.62
CA GLY A 144 14.57 -1.87 -16.66
C GLY A 144 14.39 -0.35 -16.65
N LYS A 145 15.48 0.36 -17.01
CA LYS A 145 15.52 1.83 -17.03
C LYS A 145 14.32 2.46 -17.71
N GLY A 146 13.79 3.49 -17.09
CA GLY A 146 12.69 4.32 -17.57
C GLY A 146 11.49 4.32 -16.66
N TYR A 147 10.38 4.85 -17.17
CA TYR A 147 9.09 4.87 -16.50
C TYR A 147 8.32 3.62 -16.93
N ASN A 148 8.13 2.68 -15.99
CA ASN A 148 7.43 1.44 -16.22
C ASN A 148 6.07 1.52 -15.52
N GLU A 149 4.99 1.62 -16.28
CA GLU A 149 3.64 1.62 -15.73
C GLU A 149 3.13 0.20 -15.55
N SER A 150 2.46 -0.06 -14.42
CA SER A 150 1.91 -1.40 -14.15
C SER A 150 0.82 -1.77 -15.15
N PRO A 151 0.79 -3.03 -15.65
CA PRO A 151 -0.26 -3.47 -16.55
C PRO A 151 -1.64 -3.54 -15.87
N ASN A 152 -1.67 -3.77 -14.56
CA ASN A 152 -2.90 -3.91 -13.79
C ASN A 152 -3.13 -2.72 -12.86
N ILE A 153 -4.40 -2.53 -12.48
CA ILE A 153 -4.81 -1.56 -11.48
C ILE A 153 -4.23 -1.95 -10.11
N VAL A 154 -3.79 -0.95 -9.36
CA VAL A 154 -3.27 -1.10 -8.00
C VAL A 154 -4.39 -0.86 -7.01
N ASN A 155 -4.66 -1.84 -6.16
CA ASN A 155 -5.68 -1.73 -5.13
C ASN A 155 -5.07 -1.25 -3.79
N ILE A 156 -4.33 -0.13 -3.83
CA ILE A 156 -3.78 0.51 -2.64
C ILE A 156 -4.73 1.62 -2.22
N ILE A 157 -5.29 1.49 -1.03
CA ILE A 157 -6.14 2.52 -0.45
C ILE A 157 -5.26 3.71 -0.07
N GLN A 158 -5.46 4.85 -0.74
CA GLN A 158 -4.88 6.11 -0.31
C GLN A 158 -5.75 6.66 0.82
N VAL A 159 -5.14 6.84 1.99
CA VAL A 159 -5.78 7.63 3.04
C VAL A 159 -5.73 9.08 2.59
N ARG A 160 -6.88 9.66 2.26
CA ARG A 160 -6.98 11.10 2.00
C ARG A 160 -6.87 11.81 3.34
N SER A 161 -5.80 12.55 3.53
CA SER A 161 -5.68 13.54 4.60
C SER A 161 -6.53 14.77 4.31
#